data_259c3a2f809b3f7f6c03b1a344676c58
#
_entry.id   259c3a2f809b3f7f6c03b1a344676c58
#
_cell.length_a   1.000
_cell.length_b   1.000
_cell.length_c   1.000
_cell.angle_alpha   90.00
_cell.angle_beta   90.00
_cell.angle_gamma   90.00
#
_symmetry.space_group_name_H-M   'P 1'
#
loop_
_entity.id
_entity.type
_entity.pdbx_description
1 polymer ?
#
loop_
_entity_poly.entity_id
_entity_poly.type
_entity_poly.pdbx_seq_one_letter_code
_entity_poly.pdbx_strand_id
1 'polypeptide(L)'
;MRNKIILAMAAAGMMCAIPAFADIISPPTDSGNGTITFSGSVIEAPCTISPVSQNILVDLGQVSTASLTEDGKTSPDPAKIEISLRGCAFEEHPAEGKPNPDLGLKSKVDVEFSNLIAVEAAKGTIKNTAADPATNVNIQLLRSDKTTPFDLTAGAADTTATQLTPGNNTVTFWARMIASGKATHGNVGATITYKLKYF
;
A
#
# COMPACT_ATOMS: atom_id res chain seq x y z
N MET A 1 33.45 -51.13 -83.51
CA MET A 1 32.61 -52.06 -84.31
C MET A 1 31.16 -51.89 -83.85
N ARG A 2 30.41 -51.56 -84.84
CA ARG A 2 28.97 -51.83 -85.03
C ARG A 2 27.98 -51.46 -83.94
N ASN A 3 27.29 -50.37 -84.28
CA ASN A 3 25.87 -50.31 -84.66
C ASN A 3 24.87 -51.14 -83.79
N LYS A 4 23.84 -50.47 -83.22
CA LYS A 4 22.51 -50.42 -83.87
C LYS A 4 21.60 -49.49 -83.13
N ILE A 5 21.00 -48.66 -83.96
CA ILE A 5 19.81 -47.82 -83.73
C ILE A 5 18.61 -48.73 -83.48
N ILE A 6 17.71 -48.37 -82.54
CA ILE A 6 16.24 -48.56 -82.72
C ILE A 6 15.48 -47.45 -82.04
N LEU A 7 14.66 -46.83 -82.87
CA LEU A 7 13.64 -45.83 -82.64
C LEU A 7 12.40 -46.53 -82.03
N ALA A 8 11.68 -45.92 -81.07
CA ALA A 8 10.23 -46.00 -81.00
C ALA A 8 9.68 -45.15 -79.88
N MET A 9 8.98 -44.20 -80.30
CA MET A 9 7.59 -43.82 -80.12
C MET A 9 7.12 -43.25 -78.76
N ALA A 10 6.63 -42.08 -78.93
CA ALA A 10 5.83 -41.21 -78.07
C ALA A 10 4.65 -41.90 -77.38
N ALA A 11 4.46 -41.57 -76.12
CA ALA A 11 3.14 -41.53 -75.51
C ALA A 11 3.05 -40.26 -74.64
N ALA A 12 2.28 -39.34 -75.11
CA ALA A 12 1.91 -38.14 -74.37
C ALA A 12 0.93 -38.54 -73.26
N GLY A 13 1.43 -38.55 -72.03
CA GLY A 13 0.60 -38.63 -70.82
C GLY A 13 0.46 -37.27 -70.23
N MET A 14 -0.66 -36.59 -70.46
CA MET A 14 -1.08 -35.41 -69.69
C MET A 14 -1.33 -35.82 -68.24
N MET A 15 -0.36 -35.58 -67.36
CA MET A 15 -0.58 -35.61 -65.92
C MET A 15 -1.13 -34.22 -65.50
N CYS A 16 -2.44 -34.16 -65.21
CA CYS A 16 -3.03 -33.08 -64.43
C CYS A 16 -2.33 -32.98 -63.08
N ALA A 17 -1.45 -32.00 -62.92
CA ALA A 17 -0.92 -31.60 -61.63
C ALA A 17 -2.07 -30.92 -60.90
N ILE A 18 -2.69 -31.63 -59.96
CA ILE A 18 -3.57 -31.06 -58.95
C ILE A 18 -2.69 -30.26 -57.99
N PRO A 19 -2.84 -28.95 -57.83
CA PRO A 19 -2.14 -28.23 -56.78
C PRO A 19 -2.65 -28.76 -55.45
N ALA A 20 -1.84 -29.52 -54.75
CA ALA A 20 -2.10 -29.82 -53.34
C ALA A 20 -1.97 -28.48 -52.61
N PHE A 21 -3.10 -27.85 -52.28
CA PHE A 21 -3.12 -26.85 -51.25
C PHE A 21 -2.81 -27.55 -49.93
N ALA A 22 -1.54 -27.61 -49.59
CA ALA A 22 -1.16 -27.86 -48.22
C ALA A 22 -1.71 -26.67 -47.41
N ASP A 23 -2.78 -26.90 -46.70
CA ASP A 23 -3.21 -26.03 -45.62
C ASP A 23 -2.01 -25.96 -44.66
N ILE A 24 -1.28 -24.87 -44.73
CA ILE A 24 -0.26 -24.53 -43.74
C ILE A 24 -1.06 -24.14 -42.51
N ILE A 25 -1.40 -25.12 -41.68
CA ILE A 25 -1.84 -24.86 -40.32
C ILE A 25 -0.59 -24.29 -39.63
N SER A 26 -0.43 -22.98 -39.69
CA SER A 26 0.54 -22.30 -38.84
C SER A 26 0.16 -22.65 -37.41
N PRO A 27 1.06 -23.25 -36.64
CA PRO A 27 0.78 -23.44 -35.23
C PRO A 27 0.49 -22.05 -34.64
N PRO A 28 -0.44 -21.98 -33.67
CA PRO A 28 -0.74 -20.72 -33.02
C PRO A 28 0.59 -20.17 -32.50
N THR A 29 0.98 -19.00 -33.02
CA THR A 29 2.12 -18.28 -32.49
C THR A 29 1.74 -17.80 -31.12
N ASP A 30 2.36 -18.32 -30.07
CA ASP A 30 2.28 -17.77 -28.73
C ASP A 30 2.73 -16.31 -28.77
N SER A 31 1.77 -15.43 -28.85
CA SER A 31 2.01 -13.99 -28.91
C SER A 31 2.01 -13.39 -27.51
N GLY A 32 3.13 -13.56 -26.84
CA GLY A 32 3.41 -12.88 -25.58
C GLY A 32 3.06 -13.68 -24.32
N ASN A 33 4.06 -13.85 -23.48
CA ASN A 33 3.96 -14.45 -22.16
C ASN A 33 4.06 -13.34 -21.12
N GLY A 34 3.24 -13.43 -20.07
CA GLY A 34 3.32 -12.55 -18.91
C GLY A 34 3.28 -13.37 -17.62
N THR A 35 3.88 -12.84 -16.57
CA THR A 35 3.82 -13.43 -15.24
C THR A 35 2.86 -12.64 -14.38
N ILE A 36 1.95 -13.31 -13.70
CA ILE A 36 1.07 -12.72 -12.67
C ILE A 36 1.49 -13.33 -11.35
N THR A 37 1.91 -12.48 -10.43
CA THR A 37 2.30 -12.89 -9.08
C THR A 37 1.18 -12.54 -8.12
N PHE A 38 0.71 -13.52 -7.37
CA PHE A 38 -0.27 -13.34 -6.29
C PHE A 38 0.45 -13.38 -4.96
N SER A 39 0.16 -12.43 -4.08
CA SER A 39 0.63 -12.41 -2.70
C SER A 39 -0.49 -12.02 -1.77
N GLY A 40 -0.49 -12.57 -0.57
CA GLY A 40 -1.51 -12.27 0.43
C GLY A 40 -1.16 -12.92 1.76
N SER A 41 -1.86 -12.50 2.81
CA SER A 41 -1.76 -13.10 4.13
C SER A 41 -3.14 -13.22 4.75
N VAL A 42 -3.30 -14.22 5.60
CA VAL A 42 -4.46 -14.35 6.48
C VAL A 42 -4.03 -13.95 7.88
N ILE A 43 -4.77 -13.05 8.51
CA ILE A 43 -4.48 -12.54 9.85
C ILE A 43 -5.66 -12.83 10.76
N GLU A 44 -5.38 -13.00 12.05
CA GLU A 44 -6.39 -13.11 13.10
C GLU A 44 -6.71 -11.70 13.62
N ALA A 45 -7.68 -11.06 13.00
CA ALA A 45 -8.12 -9.72 13.34
C ALA A 45 -9.61 -9.56 13.03
N PRO A 46 -10.35 -8.70 13.77
CA PRO A 46 -11.78 -8.50 13.54
C PRO A 46 -12.08 -7.79 12.20
N CYS A 47 -11.11 -7.13 11.61
CA CYS A 47 -11.24 -6.38 10.36
C CYS A 47 -10.15 -6.74 9.36
N THR A 48 -10.45 -6.60 8.08
CA THR A 48 -9.45 -6.66 6.99
C THR A 48 -8.97 -5.26 6.63
N ILE A 49 -7.66 -5.05 6.56
CA ILE A 49 -7.10 -3.79 6.05
C ILE A 49 -7.28 -3.76 4.53
N SER A 50 -7.88 -2.68 4.01
CA SER A 50 -8.03 -2.50 2.56
C SER A 50 -6.65 -2.46 1.89
N PRO A 51 -6.48 -3.10 0.70
CA PRO A 51 -5.20 -3.08 -0.02
C PRO A 51 -4.63 -1.68 -0.26
N VAL A 52 -5.47 -0.68 -0.50
CA VAL A 52 -5.04 0.71 -0.67
C VAL A 52 -4.43 1.32 0.58
N SER A 53 -4.72 0.76 1.75
CA SER A 53 -4.18 1.21 3.03
C SER A 53 -2.92 0.46 3.46
N GLN A 54 -2.50 -0.56 2.72
CA GLN A 54 -1.24 -1.27 2.99
C GLN A 54 -0.01 -0.46 2.59
N ASN A 55 -0.18 0.48 1.66
CA ASN A 55 0.86 1.41 1.23
C ASN A 55 0.24 2.79 0.99
N ILE A 56 0.32 3.66 1.99
CA ILE A 56 -0.30 4.98 1.97
C ILE A 56 0.75 6.02 1.60
N LEU A 57 0.51 6.73 0.51
CA LEU A 57 1.31 7.89 0.13
C LEU A 57 0.63 9.15 0.68
N VAL A 58 1.38 9.92 1.48
CA VAL A 58 0.90 11.16 2.10
C VAL A 58 1.64 12.34 1.47
N ASP A 59 0.91 13.23 0.83
CA ASP A 59 1.43 14.49 0.34
C ASP A 59 1.32 15.57 1.42
N LEU A 60 2.46 16.05 1.93
CA LEU A 60 2.54 17.13 2.91
C LEU A 60 2.46 18.53 2.26
N GLY A 61 2.43 18.59 0.93
CA GLY A 61 2.40 19.83 0.17
C GLY A 61 3.72 20.60 0.20
N GLN A 62 3.63 21.86 -0.20
CA GLN A 62 4.74 22.80 -0.19
C GLN A 62 4.49 23.90 0.84
N VAL A 63 5.47 24.15 1.70
CA VAL A 63 5.37 25.14 2.78
C VAL A 63 6.51 26.14 2.65
N SER A 64 6.17 27.44 2.75
CA SER A 64 7.18 28.49 2.75
C SER A 64 8.03 28.44 4.02
N THR A 65 9.33 28.67 3.89
CA THR A 65 10.23 28.86 5.04
C THR A 65 9.80 30.03 5.95
N ALA A 66 9.04 30.98 5.42
CA ALA A 66 8.46 32.07 6.18
C ALA A 66 7.37 31.62 7.19
N SER A 67 6.81 30.43 7.02
CA SER A 67 5.87 29.82 7.97
C SER A 67 6.57 28.99 9.05
N LEU A 68 7.84 28.62 8.82
CA LEU A 68 8.63 27.72 9.67
C LEU A 68 9.89 28.47 10.19
N THR A 69 9.67 29.58 10.86
CA THR A 69 10.73 30.54 11.25
C THR A 69 11.44 30.22 12.55
N GLU A 70 10.80 29.44 13.43
CA GLU A 70 11.30 29.15 14.78
C GLU A 70 10.76 27.80 15.27
N ASP A 71 11.31 27.32 16.35
CA ASP A 71 10.88 26.07 16.99
C ASP A 71 9.39 26.05 17.29
N GLY A 72 8.74 24.90 17.00
CA GLY A 72 7.32 24.68 17.24
C GLY A 72 6.38 25.27 16.18
N LYS A 73 6.86 26.06 15.20
CA LYS A 73 6.01 26.50 14.07
C LYS A 73 5.68 25.33 13.17
N THR A 74 4.46 25.29 12.70
CA THR A 74 3.94 24.17 11.90
C THR A 74 3.40 24.63 10.55
N SER A 75 3.31 23.71 9.60
CA SER A 75 2.55 23.94 8.38
C SER A 75 1.08 24.23 8.71
N PRO A 76 0.43 25.12 7.94
CA PRO A 76 -0.95 25.54 8.24
C PRO A 76 -1.96 24.40 8.07
N ASP A 77 -1.75 23.55 7.04
CA ASP A 77 -2.69 22.52 6.65
C ASP A 77 -2.09 21.12 6.90
N PRO A 78 -2.58 20.39 7.92
CA PRO A 78 -2.19 19.00 8.12
C PRO A 78 -2.73 18.10 7.00
N ALA A 79 -1.91 17.18 6.52
CA ALA A 79 -2.30 16.16 5.55
C ALA A 79 -3.09 15.04 6.25
N LYS A 80 -4.20 14.64 5.67
CA LYS A 80 -5.05 13.57 6.19
C LYS A 80 -4.48 12.20 5.83
N ILE A 81 -4.52 11.28 6.78
CA ILE A 81 -4.13 9.89 6.61
C ILE A 81 -5.30 9.01 7.01
N GLU A 82 -5.70 8.10 6.14
CA GLU A 82 -6.84 7.22 6.34
C GLU A 82 -6.45 5.77 6.16
N ILE A 83 -6.73 4.96 7.17
CA ILE A 83 -6.64 3.51 7.10
C ILE A 83 -8.05 2.96 6.97
N SER A 84 -8.37 2.42 5.81
CA SER A 84 -9.67 1.81 5.53
C SER A 84 -9.69 0.35 5.98
N LEU A 85 -10.65 0.03 6.84
CA LEU A 85 -10.93 -1.30 7.35
C LEU A 85 -12.22 -1.82 6.71
N ARG A 86 -12.26 -3.09 6.38
CA ARG A 86 -13.40 -3.72 5.71
C ARG A 86 -13.83 -5.00 6.42
N GLY A 87 -15.13 -5.26 6.35
CA GLY A 87 -15.70 -6.52 6.84
C GLY A 87 -15.45 -6.72 8.34
N CYS A 88 -15.45 -5.64 9.13
CA CYS A 88 -15.31 -5.74 10.57
C CYS A 88 -16.50 -6.56 11.13
N ALA A 89 -16.17 -7.63 11.83
CA ALA A 89 -17.14 -8.50 12.48
C ALA A 89 -16.73 -8.65 13.94
N PHE A 90 -17.66 -8.36 14.81
CA PHE A 90 -17.53 -8.52 16.25
C PHE A 90 -18.54 -9.58 16.65
N GLU A 91 -18.05 -10.74 17.04
CA GLU A 91 -18.94 -11.80 17.50
C GLU A 91 -19.54 -11.40 18.85
N GLU A 92 -20.81 -11.05 18.84
CA GLU A 92 -21.62 -11.10 20.06
C GLU A 92 -21.87 -12.56 20.36
N HIS A 93 -21.07 -13.16 21.22
CA HIS A 93 -21.48 -14.37 21.92
C HIS A 93 -22.22 -13.97 23.20
N PRO A 94 -23.54 -13.95 23.20
CA PRO A 94 -24.26 -14.00 24.44
C PRO A 94 -24.06 -15.43 24.97
N ALA A 95 -22.99 -15.64 25.73
CA ALA A 95 -22.95 -16.78 26.60
C ALA A 95 -24.14 -16.65 27.53
N GLU A 96 -25.03 -17.65 27.51
CA GLU A 96 -26.22 -17.70 28.35
C GLU A 96 -25.92 -17.20 29.77
N GLY A 97 -26.34 -15.97 30.05
CA GLY A 97 -26.39 -15.41 31.40
C GLY A 97 -25.10 -14.98 32.07
N LYS A 98 -23.91 -14.99 31.41
CA LYS A 98 -22.67 -14.43 31.97
C LYS A 98 -21.90 -13.68 30.87
N PRO A 99 -21.51 -12.41 31.08
CA PRO A 99 -20.53 -11.79 30.23
C PRO A 99 -19.23 -12.63 30.36
N ASN A 100 -18.73 -13.15 29.23
CA ASN A 100 -17.41 -13.76 29.22
C ASN A 100 -16.38 -12.63 29.04
N PRO A 101 -15.63 -12.26 30.08
CA PRO A 101 -14.67 -11.16 29.99
C PRO A 101 -13.50 -11.46 29.04
N ASP A 102 -13.29 -12.73 28.70
CA ASP A 102 -12.15 -13.17 27.87
C ASP A 102 -12.49 -13.31 26.37
N LEU A 103 -13.77 -13.29 26.01
CA LEU A 103 -14.25 -13.22 24.64
C LEU A 103 -14.63 -11.78 24.26
N GLY A 104 -13.94 -10.82 24.84
CA GLY A 104 -14.09 -9.40 24.51
C GLY A 104 -13.84 -9.18 23.04
N LEU A 105 -14.94 -8.96 22.35
CA LEU A 105 -14.96 -8.50 20.98
C LEU A 105 -14.13 -7.24 20.90
N LYS A 106 -12.98 -7.38 20.26
CA LYS A 106 -12.05 -6.27 20.07
C LYS A 106 -12.66 -5.28 19.09
N SER A 107 -13.59 -4.48 19.60
CA SER A 107 -14.37 -3.51 18.83
C SER A 107 -13.73 -2.12 18.76
N LYS A 108 -12.55 -1.98 19.32
CA LYS A 108 -11.78 -0.74 19.25
C LYS A 108 -10.44 -0.99 18.59
N VAL A 109 -9.89 0.00 17.93
CA VAL A 109 -8.58 -0.06 17.27
C VAL A 109 -7.77 1.18 17.56
N ASP A 110 -6.50 1.01 17.89
CA ASP A 110 -5.50 2.09 17.92
C ASP A 110 -4.33 1.75 17.01
N VAL A 111 -3.55 2.75 16.65
CA VAL A 111 -2.42 2.66 15.74
C VAL A 111 -1.12 2.74 16.54
N GLU A 112 -0.22 1.82 16.29
CA GLU A 112 1.14 1.85 16.80
C GLU A 112 2.08 2.06 15.62
N PHE A 113 3.03 2.99 15.74
CA PHE A 113 4.01 3.27 14.70
C PHE A 113 5.37 2.67 15.04
N SER A 114 6.06 2.20 14.02
CA SER A 114 7.40 1.60 14.12
C SER A 114 8.25 1.96 12.91
N ASN A 115 9.51 1.54 12.92
CA ASN A 115 10.45 1.82 11.85
C ASN A 115 10.59 3.32 11.56
N LEU A 116 10.71 4.12 12.62
CA LEU A 116 10.84 5.56 12.56
C LEU A 116 11.99 6.04 13.46
N ILE A 117 12.48 7.25 13.19
CA ILE A 117 13.42 7.95 14.07
C ILE A 117 12.63 9.07 14.76
N ALA A 118 12.31 8.88 16.03
CA ALA A 118 11.64 9.91 16.81
C ALA A 118 12.63 11.02 17.19
N VAL A 119 12.21 12.27 17.10
CA VAL A 119 12.93 13.46 17.57
C VAL A 119 12.37 13.89 18.91
N GLU A 120 11.05 14.08 18.98
CA GLU A 120 10.29 14.33 20.20
C GLU A 120 9.12 13.33 20.25
N ALA A 121 9.41 12.14 20.76
CA ALA A 121 8.50 11.02 20.70
C ALA A 121 7.14 11.32 21.38
N ALA A 122 7.14 11.96 22.55
CA ALA A 122 5.92 12.33 23.27
C ALA A 122 5.07 13.38 22.54
N LYS A 123 5.67 14.10 21.58
CA LYS A 123 4.99 15.08 20.72
C LYS A 123 4.72 14.57 19.31
N GLY A 124 4.90 13.27 19.06
CA GLY A 124 4.63 12.66 17.76
C GLY A 124 5.58 13.11 16.65
N THR A 125 6.75 13.64 16.99
CA THR A 125 7.67 14.21 16.03
C THR A 125 8.69 13.18 15.56
N ILE A 126 8.75 12.97 14.25
CA ILE A 126 9.67 12.05 13.57
C ILE A 126 10.62 12.82 12.67
N LYS A 127 11.83 12.29 12.51
CA LYS A 127 12.89 12.92 11.75
C LYS A 127 12.56 12.97 10.26
N ASN A 128 12.86 14.10 9.63
CA ASN A 128 12.94 14.21 8.18
C ASN A 128 14.14 13.39 7.67
N THR A 129 13.88 12.39 6.84
CA THR A 129 14.88 11.48 6.25
C THR A 129 14.91 11.55 4.73
N ALA A 130 14.32 12.58 4.13
CA ALA A 130 14.35 12.79 2.69
C ALA A 130 15.80 12.98 2.17
N ALA A 131 16.00 12.72 0.89
CA ALA A 131 17.22 13.14 0.21
C ALA A 131 17.24 14.67 0.09
N ASP A 132 18.40 15.30 0.29
CA ASP A 132 18.56 16.76 0.34
C ASP A 132 17.53 17.43 1.27
N PRO A 133 17.53 17.09 2.57
CA PRO A 133 16.46 17.46 3.47
C PRO A 133 16.50 18.96 3.82
N ALA A 134 15.32 19.54 3.95
CA ALA A 134 15.16 20.81 4.66
C ALA A 134 15.70 20.67 6.08
N THR A 135 16.61 21.57 6.50
CA THR A 135 17.13 21.55 7.86
C THR A 135 16.14 22.21 8.82
N ASN A 136 16.14 21.76 10.07
CA ASN A 136 15.21 22.20 11.10
C ASN A 136 13.73 21.98 10.75
N VAL A 137 13.44 20.98 9.94
CA VAL A 137 12.07 20.56 9.62
C VAL A 137 11.91 19.08 9.89
N ASN A 138 10.90 18.73 10.65
CA ASN A 138 10.50 17.38 10.99
C ASN A 138 9.02 17.16 10.61
N ILE A 139 8.52 15.94 10.78
CA ILE A 139 7.13 15.59 10.55
C ILE A 139 6.49 15.28 11.89
N GLN A 140 5.34 15.87 12.16
CA GLN A 140 4.55 15.61 13.36
C GLN A 140 3.29 14.85 13.02
N LEU A 141 3.06 13.74 13.71
CA LEU A 141 1.84 12.96 13.64
C LEU A 141 0.83 13.47 14.66
N LEU A 142 -0.42 13.60 14.22
CA LEU A 142 -1.54 14.10 15.03
C LEU A 142 -2.67 13.07 15.01
N ARG A 143 -3.42 13.01 16.10
CA ARG A 143 -4.62 12.19 16.21
C ARG A 143 -5.76 12.73 15.33
N SER A 144 -6.89 12.07 15.36
CA SER A 144 -8.06 12.38 14.52
C SER A 144 -8.62 13.78 14.68
N ASP A 145 -8.37 14.43 15.83
CA ASP A 145 -8.77 15.80 16.14
C ASP A 145 -7.91 16.90 15.49
N LYS A 146 -6.86 16.53 14.74
CA LYS A 146 -5.89 17.42 14.08
C LYS A 146 -5.01 18.26 15.01
N THR A 147 -5.16 18.13 16.30
CA THR A 147 -4.51 19.00 17.29
C THR A 147 -3.64 18.24 18.28
N THR A 148 -4.12 17.10 18.75
CA THR A 148 -3.40 16.28 19.73
C THR A 148 -2.26 15.50 19.05
N PRO A 149 -1.01 15.74 19.47
CA PRO A 149 0.12 14.95 18.96
C PRO A 149 -0.03 13.46 19.30
N PHE A 150 0.46 12.62 18.42
CA PHE A 150 0.58 11.20 18.70
C PHE A 150 1.71 10.97 19.69
N ASP A 151 1.46 10.30 20.80
CA ASP A 151 2.54 9.90 21.73
C ASP A 151 3.19 8.61 21.20
N LEU A 152 4.38 8.74 20.66
CA LEU A 152 5.16 7.60 20.12
C LEU A 152 5.91 6.83 21.21
N THR A 153 5.90 7.32 22.48
CA THR A 153 6.47 6.61 23.63
C THR A 153 5.47 5.63 24.23
N ALA A 154 4.19 5.97 24.14
CA ALA A 154 3.10 5.12 24.53
C ALA A 154 2.75 4.18 23.37
N GLY A 155 2.70 2.90 23.63
CA GLY A 155 2.10 1.96 22.67
C GLY A 155 0.61 2.24 22.46
N ALA A 156 0.00 1.55 21.51
CA ALA A 156 -1.45 1.60 21.31
C ALA A 156 -2.19 1.22 22.60
N ALA A 157 -3.23 1.97 22.94
CA ALA A 157 -3.97 1.82 24.17
C ALA A 157 -5.50 1.88 23.95
N ASP A 158 -6.25 1.18 24.77
CA ASP A 158 -7.73 1.20 24.73
C ASP A 158 -8.30 2.62 24.93
N THR A 159 -7.66 3.43 25.78
CA THR A 159 -8.10 4.80 26.09
C THR A 159 -7.99 5.76 24.91
N THR A 160 -7.14 5.44 23.94
CA THR A 160 -6.92 6.24 22.72
C THR A 160 -7.48 5.58 21.47
N ALA A 161 -8.02 4.38 21.62
CA ALA A 161 -8.54 3.59 20.52
C ALA A 161 -9.85 4.16 19.96
N THR A 162 -9.99 4.04 18.66
CA THR A 162 -11.20 4.40 17.93
C THR A 162 -12.21 3.26 18.01
N GLN A 163 -13.46 3.57 18.37
CA GLN A 163 -14.55 2.60 18.35
C GLN A 163 -14.91 2.23 16.92
N LEU A 164 -15.00 0.93 16.66
CA LEU A 164 -15.40 0.37 15.37
C LEU A 164 -16.88 -0.03 15.38
N THR A 165 -17.46 -0.06 14.21
CA THR A 165 -18.81 -0.59 13.95
C THR A 165 -18.74 -1.78 13.01
N PRO A 166 -19.70 -2.72 13.03
CA PRO A 166 -19.75 -3.80 12.05
C PRO A 166 -19.72 -3.26 10.61
N GLY A 167 -18.98 -3.94 9.73
CA GLY A 167 -18.83 -3.54 8.33
C GLY A 167 -17.58 -2.73 8.05
N ASN A 168 -17.68 -1.60 7.37
CA ASN A 168 -16.54 -0.80 6.95
C ASN A 168 -16.27 0.33 7.95
N ASN A 169 -15.00 0.53 8.25
CA ASN A 169 -14.52 1.59 9.15
C ASN A 169 -13.34 2.33 8.54
N THR A 170 -13.04 3.51 9.06
CA THR A 170 -11.87 4.29 8.69
C THR A 170 -11.20 4.83 9.95
N VAL A 171 -9.92 4.51 10.11
CA VAL A 171 -9.10 5.13 11.16
C VAL A 171 -8.41 6.32 10.54
N THR A 172 -8.61 7.49 11.12
CA THR A 172 -8.08 8.76 10.60
C THR A 172 -7.07 9.34 11.57
N PHE A 173 -5.95 9.82 11.03
CA PHE A 173 -4.97 10.64 11.72
C PHE A 173 -4.36 11.65 10.73
N TRP A 174 -3.43 12.49 11.19
CA TRP A 174 -2.94 13.60 10.40
C TRP A 174 -1.43 13.70 10.52
N ALA A 175 -0.79 14.31 9.53
CA ALA A 175 0.62 14.65 9.56
C ALA A 175 0.81 16.11 9.12
N ARG A 176 1.80 16.77 9.70
CA ARG A 176 2.20 18.12 9.31
C ARG A 176 3.71 18.30 9.43
N MET A 177 4.23 19.31 8.76
CA MET A 177 5.60 19.75 8.99
C MET A 177 5.66 20.56 10.27
N ILE A 178 6.74 20.37 11.05
CA ILE A 178 7.03 21.13 12.26
C ILE A 178 8.49 21.57 12.24
N ALA A 179 8.72 22.82 12.57
CA ALA A 179 10.07 23.38 12.70
C ALA A 179 10.68 23.06 14.06
N SER A 180 11.97 22.79 14.07
CA SER A 180 12.85 22.72 15.26
C SER A 180 13.86 23.86 15.29
N GLY A 181 13.51 24.99 14.71
CA GLY A 181 14.31 26.18 14.48
C GLY A 181 14.00 26.81 13.14
N LYS A 182 14.78 27.78 12.68
CA LYS A 182 14.58 28.41 11.38
C LYS A 182 14.81 27.39 10.26
N ALA A 183 13.77 27.11 9.49
CA ALA A 183 13.80 26.17 8.39
C ALA A 183 14.62 26.68 7.20
N THR A 184 15.32 25.76 6.53
CA THR A 184 15.90 26.00 5.20
C THR A 184 15.00 25.39 4.11
N HIS A 185 15.24 25.75 2.87
CA HIS A 185 14.67 25.04 1.74
C HIS A 185 15.25 23.62 1.63
N GLY A 186 14.48 22.70 1.11
CA GLY A 186 14.88 21.29 0.93
C GLY A 186 13.64 20.38 0.92
N ASN A 187 13.88 19.09 0.82
CA ASN A 187 12.84 18.08 0.79
C ASN A 187 12.39 17.69 2.22
N VAL A 188 11.15 17.27 2.34
CA VAL A 188 10.60 16.71 3.59
C VAL A 188 9.97 15.36 3.28
N GLY A 189 10.36 14.33 4.01
CA GLY A 189 9.82 12.99 3.86
C GLY A 189 10.33 12.02 4.91
N ALA A 190 9.54 11.01 5.18
CA ALA A 190 9.90 9.86 6.01
C ALA A 190 9.06 8.65 5.60
N THR A 191 9.58 7.46 5.83
CA THR A 191 8.81 6.22 5.70
C THR A 191 8.71 5.60 7.09
N ILE A 192 7.48 5.29 7.49
CA ILE A 192 7.19 4.65 8.77
C ILE A 192 6.29 3.43 8.54
N THR A 193 6.27 2.52 9.50
CA THR A 193 5.37 1.37 9.49
C THR A 193 4.30 1.57 10.54
N TYR A 194 3.05 1.29 10.21
CA TYR A 194 1.97 1.25 11.18
C TYR A 194 1.53 -0.18 11.46
N LYS A 195 1.01 -0.40 12.65
CA LYS A 195 0.40 -1.64 13.11
C LYS A 195 -0.90 -1.31 13.83
N LEU A 196 -1.94 -2.07 13.53
CA LEU A 196 -3.22 -1.94 14.22
C LEU A 196 -3.23 -2.85 15.44
N LYS A 197 -3.65 -2.30 16.57
CA LYS A 197 -3.90 -3.01 17.82
C LYS A 197 -5.39 -2.94 18.15
N TYR A 198 -5.98 -4.07 18.37
CA TYR A 198 -7.41 -4.19 18.69
C TYR A 198 -7.62 -4.45 20.18
N PHE A 199 -8.66 -3.83 20.75
CA PHE A 199 -9.05 -3.87 22.15
C PHE A 199 -10.53 -4.17 22.30
#